data_c09e6b180dea40628a14459b9ae2f214
#
_entry.id   c09e6b180dea40628a14459b9ae2f214
#
_cell.length_a   1.000
_cell.length_b   1.000
_cell.length_c   1.000
_cell.angle_alpha   90.00
_cell.angle_beta   90.00
_cell.angle_gamma   90.00
#
_symmetry.space_group_name_H-M   'P 1'
#
loop_
_entity.id
_entity.type
_entity.pdbx_description
1 polymer ?
#
loop_
_entity_poly.entity_id
_entity_poly.type
_entity_poly.pdbx_seq_one_letter_code
_entity_poly.pdbx_strand_id
1 'polypeptide(L)'
;MIQKNGIPLDYILQKSSFYQNDFFVDERVLIPRPETEILVDHINNLNLSPGVKILDAGVGSGCIGASLAKLNPETLIYGVDHSLAALQVAKINKQKFNLSNFYLINSIWLNSLKENMFDIIVSNPPYVAPFDPHLEELKHEPISALVAEQNGLRDFDLISSQAIKVLKKDGLLAFEHGNSQANEVRNIMINYGFKNIVLINDFQLQPRITIGKK
;
A
#
# COMPACT_ATOMS: atom_id res chain seq x y z
N MET A 1 -15.43 -25.42 14.22
CA MET A 1 -14.66 -26.17 13.24
C MET A 1 -13.79 -25.13 12.56
N ILE A 2 -12.60 -25.02 12.70
CA ILE A 2 -11.34 -25.68 12.58
C ILE A 2 -10.31 -24.65 12.12
N GLN A 3 -9.53 -24.08 13.00
CA GLN A 3 -8.16 -23.71 12.64
C GLN A 3 -7.32 -24.99 12.74
N LYS A 4 -7.33 -25.83 11.72
CA LYS A 4 -6.33 -26.87 11.57
C LYS A 4 -5.10 -26.24 10.93
N ASN A 5 -3.99 -26.22 11.63
CA ASN A 5 -2.65 -25.80 11.23
C ASN A 5 -2.35 -24.28 11.19
N GLY A 6 -3.11 -23.42 11.89
CA GLY A 6 -2.79 -22.00 12.00
C GLY A 6 -3.03 -21.17 10.72
N ILE A 7 -3.65 -21.74 9.69
CA ILE A 7 -3.97 -21.00 8.45
C ILE A 7 -5.00 -19.90 8.78
N PRO A 8 -4.79 -18.64 8.39
CA PRO A 8 -5.74 -17.56 8.59
C PRO A 8 -7.12 -17.88 8.04
N LEU A 9 -8.16 -17.51 8.78
CA LEU A 9 -9.55 -17.73 8.37
C LEU A 9 -9.86 -17.06 7.03
N ASP A 10 -9.31 -15.88 6.81
CA ASP A 10 -9.46 -15.10 5.57
C ASP A 10 -9.02 -15.92 4.34
N TYR A 11 -7.92 -16.65 4.44
CA TYR A 11 -7.45 -17.51 3.33
C TYR A 11 -8.34 -18.73 3.13
N ILE A 12 -8.85 -19.33 4.23
CA ILE A 12 -9.77 -20.48 4.14
C ILE A 12 -11.08 -20.05 3.46
N LEU A 13 -11.58 -18.86 3.81
CA LEU A 13 -12.80 -18.29 3.25
C LEU A 13 -12.56 -17.59 1.90
N GLN A 14 -11.29 -17.39 1.50
CA GLN A 14 -10.87 -16.59 0.36
C GLN A 14 -11.51 -15.20 0.36
N LYS A 15 -11.59 -14.60 1.53
CA LYS A 15 -12.31 -13.37 1.77
C LYS A 15 -11.75 -12.62 2.96
N SER A 16 -11.48 -11.32 2.78
CA SER A 16 -11.15 -10.38 3.84
C SER A 16 -11.96 -9.11 3.71
N SER A 17 -12.51 -8.64 4.81
CA SER A 17 -13.27 -7.38 4.82
C SER A 17 -12.31 -6.20 4.92
N PHE A 18 -12.47 -5.22 4.01
CA PHE A 18 -11.69 -3.99 4.01
C PHE A 18 -12.54 -2.86 3.40
N TYR A 19 -12.57 -1.71 4.07
CA TYR A 19 -13.28 -0.52 3.63
C TYR A 19 -14.72 -0.82 3.16
N GLN A 20 -15.50 -1.51 4.00
CA GLN A 20 -16.90 -1.95 3.76
C GLN A 20 -17.07 -2.87 2.53
N ASN A 21 -16.00 -3.46 2.03
CA ASN A 21 -16.03 -4.39 0.91
C ASN A 21 -15.38 -5.71 1.29
N ASP A 22 -15.81 -6.77 0.64
CA ASP A 22 -15.20 -8.10 0.77
C ASP A 22 -14.21 -8.34 -0.37
N PHE A 23 -12.92 -8.32 -0.06
CA PHE A 23 -11.85 -8.62 -1.01
C PHE A 23 -11.57 -10.12 -1.09
N PHE A 24 -11.30 -10.61 -2.27
CA PHE A 24 -10.71 -11.93 -2.44
C PHE A 24 -9.25 -11.90 -1.98
N VAL A 25 -8.86 -12.86 -1.16
CA VAL A 25 -7.49 -13.04 -0.67
C VAL A 25 -7.13 -14.52 -0.60
N ASP A 26 -5.88 -14.85 -0.83
CA ASP A 26 -5.26 -16.14 -0.57
C ASP A 26 -3.76 -15.97 -0.23
N GLU A 27 -3.02 -17.06 -0.08
CA GLU A 27 -1.62 -17.07 0.33
C GLU A 27 -0.65 -16.27 -0.55
N ARG A 28 -1.12 -15.74 -1.68
CA ARG A 28 -0.31 -14.91 -2.60
C ARG A 28 -0.18 -13.46 -2.18
N VAL A 29 -1.00 -12.99 -1.24
CA VAL A 29 -1.07 -11.58 -0.85
C VAL A 29 -1.19 -11.42 0.66
N LEU A 30 -0.75 -10.27 1.17
CA LEU A 30 -1.02 -9.84 2.54
C LEU A 30 -2.53 -9.74 2.76
N ILE A 31 -3.01 -10.21 3.90
CA ILE A 31 -4.40 -9.96 4.33
C ILE A 31 -4.53 -8.47 4.66
N PRO A 32 -5.50 -7.74 4.07
CA PRO A 32 -5.73 -6.33 4.36
C PRO A 32 -5.88 -6.07 5.87
N ARG A 33 -5.23 -5.02 6.36
CA ARG A 33 -5.27 -4.63 7.78
C ARG A 33 -6.23 -3.47 7.99
N PRO A 34 -6.99 -3.44 9.10
CA PRO A 34 -7.92 -2.33 9.38
C PRO A 34 -7.22 -0.97 9.45
N GLU A 35 -5.98 -0.92 9.94
CA GLU A 35 -5.19 0.31 10.04
C GLU A 35 -4.92 0.93 8.66
N THR A 36 -4.82 0.11 7.61
CA THR A 36 -4.62 0.57 6.23
C THR A 36 -5.82 1.36 5.70
N GLU A 37 -7.01 1.19 6.27
CA GLU A 37 -8.20 1.99 5.92
C GLU A 37 -8.00 3.48 6.18
N ILE A 38 -7.18 3.84 7.18
CA ILE A 38 -6.85 5.23 7.51
C ILE A 38 -6.13 5.90 6.35
N LEU A 39 -5.26 5.16 5.64
CA LEU A 39 -4.58 5.67 4.44
C LEU A 39 -5.59 5.98 3.32
N VAL A 40 -6.54 5.07 3.10
CA VAL A 40 -7.62 5.27 2.11
C VAL A 40 -8.48 6.47 2.47
N ASP A 41 -8.91 6.59 3.73
CA ASP A 41 -9.71 7.71 4.23
C ASP A 41 -8.99 9.05 4.01
N HIS A 42 -7.72 9.11 4.38
CA HIS A 42 -6.97 10.35 4.26
C HIS A 42 -6.86 10.81 2.81
N ILE A 43 -6.53 9.90 1.89
CA ILE A 43 -6.42 10.22 0.47
C ILE A 43 -7.78 10.59 -0.13
N ASN A 44 -8.84 9.86 0.21
CA ASN A 44 -10.19 10.16 -0.25
C ASN A 44 -10.68 11.55 0.19
N ASN A 45 -10.30 11.99 1.39
CA ASN A 45 -10.68 13.29 1.95
C ASN A 45 -9.91 14.50 1.34
N LEU A 46 -8.97 14.27 0.41
CA LEU A 46 -8.25 15.34 -0.29
C LEU A 46 -9.10 16.03 -1.38
N ASN A 47 -10.40 15.69 -1.53
CA ASN A 47 -11.28 16.25 -2.57
C ASN A 47 -10.64 16.16 -3.96
N LEU A 48 -10.39 14.95 -4.42
CA LEU A 48 -9.68 14.65 -5.66
C LEU A 48 -10.44 15.18 -6.89
N SER A 49 -9.76 15.95 -7.72
CA SER A 49 -10.32 16.42 -9.00
C SER A 49 -10.37 15.30 -10.04
N PRO A 50 -11.28 15.38 -11.04
CA PRO A 50 -11.30 14.46 -12.17
C PRO A 50 -9.93 14.38 -12.87
N GLY A 51 -9.54 13.15 -13.24
CA GLY A 51 -8.27 12.89 -13.94
C GLY A 51 -7.02 12.87 -13.06
N VAL A 52 -7.13 13.06 -11.73
CA VAL A 52 -6.02 12.83 -10.78
C VAL A 52 -5.52 11.40 -10.94
N LYS A 53 -4.21 11.23 -10.99
CA LYS A 53 -3.53 9.93 -11.11
C LYS A 53 -2.94 9.52 -9.77
N ILE A 54 -3.42 8.41 -9.24
CA ILE A 54 -2.94 7.83 -7.99
C ILE A 54 -2.24 6.51 -8.28
N LEU A 55 -1.09 6.29 -7.66
CA LEU A 55 -0.36 5.03 -7.73
C LEU A 55 -0.39 4.34 -6.36
N ASP A 56 -0.81 3.09 -6.35
CA ASP A 56 -0.69 2.14 -5.23
C ASP A 56 0.55 1.28 -5.46
N ALA A 57 1.62 1.54 -4.72
CA ALA A 57 2.90 0.87 -4.86
C ALA A 57 3.00 -0.32 -3.89
N GLY A 58 3.14 -1.53 -4.44
CA GLY A 58 2.98 -2.77 -3.69
C GLY A 58 1.51 -3.12 -3.55
N VAL A 59 0.80 -3.23 -4.69
CA VAL A 59 -0.67 -3.30 -4.72
C VAL A 59 -1.26 -4.52 -3.99
N GLY A 60 -0.51 -5.63 -3.88
CA GLY A 60 -0.95 -6.84 -3.18
C GLY A 60 -2.32 -7.34 -3.63
N SER A 61 -3.28 -7.40 -2.71
CA SER A 61 -4.67 -7.76 -2.99
C SER A 61 -5.42 -6.71 -3.82
N GLY A 62 -4.89 -5.50 -3.93
CA GLY A 62 -5.53 -4.35 -4.54
C GLY A 62 -6.46 -3.58 -3.58
N CYS A 63 -6.45 -3.85 -2.28
CA CYS A 63 -7.42 -3.29 -1.35
C CYS A 63 -7.37 -1.75 -1.29
N ILE A 64 -6.18 -1.14 -1.27
CA ILE A 64 -6.02 0.33 -1.29
C ILE A 64 -6.49 0.89 -2.63
N GLY A 65 -5.86 0.45 -3.73
CA GLY A 65 -6.15 0.96 -5.07
C GLY A 65 -7.58 0.76 -5.51
N ALA A 66 -8.17 -0.41 -5.26
CA ALA A 66 -9.56 -0.70 -5.61
C ALA A 66 -10.56 0.11 -4.77
N SER A 67 -10.29 0.32 -3.48
CA SER A 67 -11.13 1.18 -2.63
C SER A 67 -11.10 2.63 -3.12
N LEU A 68 -9.92 3.18 -3.41
CA LEU A 68 -9.78 4.53 -3.98
C LEU A 68 -10.47 4.65 -5.34
N ALA A 69 -10.35 3.64 -6.21
CA ALA A 69 -10.99 3.63 -7.53
C ALA A 69 -12.52 3.63 -7.43
N LYS A 70 -13.07 2.89 -6.47
CA LYS A 70 -14.51 2.80 -6.24
C LYS A 70 -15.08 4.11 -5.66
N LEU A 71 -14.35 4.74 -4.74
CA LEU A 71 -14.75 6.00 -4.11
C LEU A 71 -14.64 7.19 -5.07
N ASN A 72 -13.69 7.14 -6.01
CA ASN A 72 -13.35 8.24 -6.91
C ASN A 72 -13.39 7.79 -8.37
N PRO A 73 -14.57 7.59 -8.99
CA PRO A 73 -14.70 7.00 -10.33
C PRO A 73 -14.11 7.87 -11.45
N GLU A 74 -13.90 9.15 -11.20
CA GLU A 74 -13.30 10.08 -12.19
C GLU A 74 -11.77 10.19 -12.07
N THR A 75 -11.15 9.48 -11.10
CA THR A 75 -9.68 9.40 -10.97
C THR A 75 -9.13 8.20 -11.74
N LEU A 76 -7.82 8.20 -11.98
CA LEU A 76 -7.10 7.11 -12.62
C LEU A 76 -6.20 6.45 -11.58
N ILE A 77 -6.52 5.25 -11.18
CA ILE A 77 -5.77 4.51 -10.18
C ILE A 77 -4.88 3.48 -10.88
N TYR A 78 -3.61 3.44 -10.49
CA TYR A 78 -2.64 2.48 -10.96
C TYR A 78 -2.13 1.67 -9.77
N GLY A 79 -2.06 0.35 -9.91
CA GLY A 79 -1.46 -0.53 -8.93
C GLY A 79 -0.23 -1.21 -9.52
N VAL A 80 0.90 -1.13 -8.83
CA VAL A 80 2.12 -1.84 -9.24
C VAL A 80 2.49 -2.91 -8.22
N ASP A 81 2.97 -4.05 -8.71
CA ASP A 81 3.57 -5.10 -7.89
C ASP A 81 4.63 -5.85 -8.70
N HIS A 82 5.67 -6.32 -8.02
CA HIS A 82 6.66 -7.19 -8.66
C HIS A 82 6.16 -8.63 -8.80
N SER A 83 5.23 -9.04 -7.93
CA SER A 83 4.63 -10.38 -7.92
C SER A 83 3.47 -10.47 -8.92
N LEU A 84 3.67 -11.24 -9.98
CA LEU A 84 2.58 -11.57 -10.91
C LEU A 84 1.42 -12.31 -10.20
N ALA A 85 1.72 -13.07 -9.16
CA ALA A 85 0.73 -13.78 -8.37
C ALA A 85 -0.16 -12.80 -7.58
N ALA A 86 0.43 -11.76 -6.97
CA ALA A 86 -0.32 -10.70 -6.31
C ALA A 86 -1.19 -9.91 -7.31
N LEU A 87 -0.64 -9.57 -8.48
CA LEU A 87 -1.41 -8.91 -9.54
C LEU A 87 -2.60 -9.72 -10.04
N GLN A 88 -2.52 -11.06 -10.02
CA GLN A 88 -3.68 -11.92 -10.34
C GLN A 88 -4.78 -11.76 -9.29
N VAL A 89 -4.44 -11.68 -7.99
CA VAL A 89 -5.41 -11.42 -6.92
C VAL A 89 -6.03 -10.02 -7.07
N ALA A 90 -5.21 -8.99 -7.26
CA ALA A 90 -5.71 -7.64 -7.53
C ALA A 90 -6.63 -7.58 -8.76
N LYS A 91 -6.33 -8.36 -9.82
CA LYS A 91 -7.18 -8.46 -11.01
C LYS A 91 -8.54 -9.10 -10.70
N ILE A 92 -8.57 -10.14 -9.86
CA ILE A 92 -9.84 -10.74 -9.41
C ILE A 92 -10.68 -9.68 -8.70
N ASN A 93 -10.10 -8.92 -7.78
CA ASN A 93 -10.80 -7.87 -7.04
C ASN A 93 -11.23 -6.71 -7.95
N LYS A 94 -10.37 -6.27 -8.88
CA LYS A 94 -10.75 -5.29 -9.91
C LYS A 94 -12.00 -5.74 -10.69
N GLN A 95 -12.03 -7.00 -11.14
CA GLN A 95 -13.17 -7.57 -11.87
C GLN A 95 -14.41 -7.69 -10.99
N LYS A 96 -14.26 -8.17 -9.75
CA LYS A 96 -15.34 -8.30 -8.77
C LYS A 96 -16.06 -6.97 -8.53
N PHE A 97 -15.32 -5.86 -8.50
CA PHE A 97 -15.88 -4.53 -8.26
C PHE A 97 -16.15 -3.73 -9.55
N ASN A 98 -15.93 -4.31 -10.73
CA ASN A 98 -16.15 -3.68 -12.05
C ASN A 98 -15.42 -2.33 -12.22
N LEU A 99 -14.17 -2.24 -11.78
CA LEU A 99 -13.38 -1.01 -11.78
C LEU A 99 -12.71 -0.77 -13.14
N SER A 100 -13.26 0.10 -13.95
CA SER A 100 -12.69 0.49 -15.25
C SER A 100 -11.51 1.48 -15.12
N ASN A 101 -11.47 2.23 -14.04
CA ASN A 101 -10.46 3.24 -13.72
C ASN A 101 -9.27 2.73 -12.89
N PHE A 102 -9.15 1.41 -12.68
CA PHE A 102 -8.03 0.77 -11.97
C PHE A 102 -7.16 -0.03 -12.93
N TYR A 103 -5.87 0.31 -13.03
CA TYR A 103 -4.90 -0.28 -13.97
C TYR A 103 -3.80 -1.00 -13.20
N LEU A 104 -3.45 -2.23 -13.60
CA LEU A 104 -2.45 -3.05 -12.93
C LEU A 104 -1.20 -3.17 -13.81
N ILE A 105 -0.03 -3.00 -13.20
CA ILE A 105 1.27 -2.96 -13.87
C ILE A 105 2.24 -3.88 -13.11
N ASN A 106 2.96 -4.73 -13.81
CA ASN A 106 4.05 -5.49 -13.21
C ASN A 106 5.34 -4.66 -13.25
N SER A 107 5.84 -4.31 -12.08
CA SER A 107 7.07 -3.52 -11.93
C SER A 107 7.71 -3.75 -10.56
N ILE A 108 9.03 -3.66 -10.50
CA ILE A 108 9.77 -3.56 -9.23
C ILE A 108 9.66 -2.10 -8.78
N TRP A 109 8.83 -1.85 -7.81
CA TRP A 109 8.45 -0.52 -7.34
C TRP A 109 8.12 0.41 -8.54
N LEU A 110 8.72 1.58 -8.63
CA LEU A 110 8.39 2.61 -9.61
C LEU A 110 9.31 2.64 -10.83
N ASN A 111 10.20 1.64 -10.97
CA ASN A 111 11.26 1.65 -11.98
C ASN A 111 10.79 1.76 -13.43
N SER A 112 9.60 1.22 -13.74
CA SER A 112 9.05 1.20 -15.11
C SER A 112 8.15 2.39 -15.41
N LEU A 113 8.01 3.32 -14.47
CA LEU A 113 7.05 4.42 -14.57
C LEU A 113 7.70 5.70 -15.10
N LYS A 114 6.89 6.50 -15.82
CA LYS A 114 7.36 7.77 -16.36
C LYS A 114 7.51 8.84 -15.28
N GLU A 115 8.49 9.71 -15.46
CA GLU A 115 8.68 10.89 -14.62
C GLU A 115 7.47 11.84 -14.70
N ASN A 116 7.19 12.52 -13.57
CA ASN A 116 6.14 13.53 -13.45
C ASN A 116 4.75 13.02 -13.91
N MET A 117 4.44 11.77 -13.63
CA MET A 117 3.19 11.13 -14.10
C MET A 117 2.07 11.18 -13.07
N PHE A 118 2.39 11.02 -11.78
CA PHE A 118 1.40 10.82 -10.72
C PHE A 118 1.22 12.05 -9.83
N ASP A 119 0.01 12.27 -9.39
CA ASP A 119 -0.33 13.32 -8.43
C ASP A 119 -0.14 12.83 -6.99
N ILE A 120 -0.43 11.53 -6.76
CA ILE A 120 -0.32 10.91 -5.44
C ILE A 120 0.29 9.51 -5.62
N ILE A 121 1.18 9.13 -4.71
CA ILE A 121 1.67 7.77 -4.54
C ILE A 121 1.32 7.34 -3.13
N VAL A 122 0.66 6.19 -2.99
CA VAL A 122 0.39 5.52 -1.72
C VAL A 122 1.13 4.20 -1.66
N SER A 123 1.56 3.78 -0.49
CA SER A 123 2.16 2.46 -0.30
C SER A 123 2.00 1.97 1.13
N ASN A 124 1.69 0.69 1.28
CA ASN A 124 1.92 -0.10 2.47
C ASN A 124 3.02 -1.12 2.14
N PRO A 125 4.29 -0.73 2.13
CA PRO A 125 5.38 -1.61 1.75
C PRO A 125 5.70 -2.59 2.88
N PRO A 126 6.46 -3.68 2.62
CA PRO A 126 7.03 -4.51 3.68
C PRO A 126 7.85 -3.65 4.64
N TYR A 127 7.60 -3.79 5.94
CA TYR A 127 8.28 -2.99 6.97
C TYR A 127 8.69 -3.78 8.22
N VAL A 128 8.45 -5.08 8.23
CA VAL A 128 8.88 -5.93 9.34
C VAL A 128 10.38 -6.22 9.20
N ALA A 129 11.13 -6.06 10.30
CA ALA A 129 12.56 -6.38 10.31
C ALA A 129 12.79 -7.88 10.11
N PRO A 130 13.89 -8.31 9.44
CA PRO A 130 14.30 -9.70 9.43
C PRO A 130 14.46 -10.22 10.87
N PHE A 131 13.99 -11.43 11.12
CA PHE A 131 14.05 -12.09 12.43
C PHE A 131 13.14 -11.48 13.53
N ASP A 132 12.17 -10.62 13.17
CA ASP A 132 11.16 -10.16 14.11
C ASP A 132 10.34 -11.35 14.64
N PRO A 133 10.18 -11.49 15.98
CA PRO A 133 9.45 -12.63 16.57
C PRO A 133 8.00 -12.78 16.08
N HIS A 134 7.34 -11.68 15.69
CA HIS A 134 5.97 -11.70 15.18
C HIS A 134 5.83 -12.41 13.82
N LEU A 135 6.94 -12.64 13.09
CA LEU A 135 6.90 -13.34 11.80
C LEU A 135 6.41 -14.78 11.93
N GLU A 136 6.59 -15.43 13.09
CA GLU A 136 6.08 -16.80 13.32
C GLU A 136 4.54 -16.84 13.30
N GLU A 137 3.89 -15.79 13.76
CA GLU A 137 2.43 -15.66 13.72
C GLU A 137 1.91 -15.39 12.29
N LEU A 138 2.76 -14.82 11.43
CA LEU A 138 2.44 -14.43 10.06
C LEU A 138 2.97 -15.42 9.00
N LYS A 139 3.44 -16.59 9.39
CA LYS A 139 4.12 -17.59 8.54
C LYS A 139 3.32 -18.10 7.34
N HIS A 140 2.02 -17.87 7.32
CA HIS A 140 1.14 -18.24 6.21
C HIS A 140 0.98 -17.11 5.18
N GLU A 141 1.46 -15.91 5.50
CA GLU A 141 1.44 -14.77 4.59
C GLU A 141 2.77 -14.68 3.81
N PRO A 142 2.78 -14.12 2.58
CA PRO A 142 3.99 -14.08 1.79
C PRO A 142 5.06 -13.24 2.48
N ILE A 143 6.23 -13.81 2.73
CA ILE A 143 7.35 -13.15 3.42
C ILE A 143 7.78 -11.86 2.69
N SER A 144 7.67 -11.84 1.36
CA SER A 144 7.98 -10.66 0.52
C SER A 144 7.01 -9.50 0.71
N ALA A 145 5.84 -9.73 1.31
CA ALA A 145 4.88 -8.69 1.66
C ALA A 145 5.04 -8.21 3.10
N LEU A 146 5.89 -8.85 3.89
CA LEU A 146 6.11 -8.57 5.31
C LEU A 146 7.48 -7.98 5.58
N VAL A 147 8.54 -8.60 5.07
CA VAL A 147 9.91 -8.37 5.50
C VAL A 147 10.66 -7.45 4.55
N ALA A 148 11.28 -6.42 5.12
CA ALA A 148 12.26 -5.59 4.44
C ALA A 148 13.61 -5.59 5.18
N GLU A 149 14.69 -5.52 4.44
CA GLU A 149 16.04 -5.34 4.97
C GLU A 149 16.20 -3.98 5.66
N GLN A 150 17.39 -3.72 6.23
CA GLN A 150 17.68 -2.46 6.95
C GLN A 150 16.67 -2.19 8.09
N ASN A 151 16.39 -3.20 8.91
CA ASN A 151 15.41 -3.13 9.99
C ASN A 151 14.00 -2.71 9.52
N GLY A 152 13.60 -3.18 8.33
CA GLY A 152 12.29 -2.87 7.77
C GLY A 152 12.23 -1.54 7.00
N LEU A 153 13.36 -0.86 6.75
CA LEU A 153 13.37 0.49 6.17
C LEU A 153 13.75 0.54 4.69
N ARG A 154 14.28 -0.56 4.13
CA ARG A 154 14.80 -0.59 2.75
C ARG A 154 13.78 -0.13 1.72
N ASP A 155 12.55 -0.61 1.82
CA ASP A 155 11.54 -0.34 0.80
C ASP A 155 11.03 1.10 0.85
N PHE A 156 10.97 1.72 2.03
CA PHE A 156 10.73 3.16 2.16
C PHE A 156 11.81 3.99 1.46
N ASP A 157 13.06 3.60 1.59
CA ASP A 157 14.19 4.27 0.93
C ASP A 157 14.10 4.15 -0.59
N LEU A 158 13.90 2.94 -1.11
CA LEU A 158 13.76 2.67 -2.54
C LEU A 158 12.57 3.41 -3.15
N ILE A 159 11.41 3.34 -2.52
CA ILE A 159 10.20 4.00 -3.02
C ILE A 159 10.40 5.51 -3.00
N SER A 160 10.93 6.10 -1.92
CA SER A 160 11.16 7.54 -1.81
C SER A 160 12.10 8.05 -2.89
N SER A 161 13.21 7.34 -3.15
CA SER A 161 14.20 7.68 -4.18
C SER A 161 13.63 7.69 -5.60
N GLN A 162 12.64 6.83 -5.87
CA GLN A 162 11.97 6.73 -7.15
C GLN A 162 10.78 7.69 -7.24
N ALA A 163 10.01 7.83 -6.16
CA ALA A 163 8.80 8.66 -6.10
C ALA A 163 9.08 10.13 -6.40
N ILE A 164 10.22 10.65 -5.94
CA ILE A 164 10.60 12.04 -6.22
C ILE A 164 10.71 12.34 -7.73
N LYS A 165 10.99 11.35 -8.56
CA LYS A 165 11.06 11.46 -10.02
C LYS A 165 9.69 11.28 -10.66
N VAL A 166 8.94 10.30 -10.18
CA VAL A 166 7.67 9.84 -10.77
C VAL A 166 6.49 10.76 -10.41
N LEU A 167 6.54 11.39 -9.23
CA LEU A 167 5.55 12.39 -8.82
C LEU A 167 5.67 13.66 -9.66
N LYS A 168 4.53 14.27 -9.96
CA LYS A 168 4.44 15.64 -10.46
C LYS A 168 4.95 16.63 -9.40
N LYS A 169 5.20 17.86 -9.81
CA LYS A 169 5.43 18.97 -8.89
C LYS A 169 4.26 19.08 -7.93
N ASP A 170 4.53 19.29 -6.65
CA ASP A 170 3.55 19.35 -5.57
C ASP A 170 2.79 18.05 -5.31
N GLY A 171 3.19 16.93 -5.91
CA GLY A 171 2.60 15.62 -5.68
C GLY A 171 2.89 15.06 -4.29
N LEU A 172 2.07 14.13 -3.83
CA LEU A 172 2.12 13.56 -2.49
C LEU A 172 2.65 12.12 -2.51
N LEU A 173 3.51 11.80 -1.54
CA LEU A 173 3.90 10.45 -1.18
C LEU A 173 3.34 10.12 0.20
N ALA A 174 2.58 9.04 0.32
CA ALA A 174 1.99 8.58 1.56
C ALA A 174 2.40 7.12 1.84
N PHE A 175 2.97 6.90 3.02
CA PHE A 175 3.36 5.58 3.50
C PHE A 175 2.57 5.17 4.72
N GLU A 176 2.08 3.92 4.75
CA GLU A 176 1.83 3.22 6.00
C GLU A 176 3.14 2.61 6.51
N HIS A 177 3.35 2.58 7.83
CA HIS A 177 4.55 2.03 8.48
C HIS A 177 4.24 1.48 9.88
N GLY A 178 5.16 0.76 10.47
CA GLY A 178 5.10 0.35 11.88
C GLY A 178 5.14 1.57 12.81
N ASN A 179 4.47 1.47 13.96
CA ASN A 179 4.32 2.58 14.91
C ASN A 179 5.66 3.16 15.40
N SER A 180 6.69 2.34 15.51
CA SER A 180 8.04 2.76 15.94
C SER A 180 8.89 3.35 14.82
N GLN A 181 8.46 3.31 13.54
CA GLN A 181 9.26 3.69 12.37
C GLN A 181 8.99 5.12 11.86
N ALA A 182 8.07 5.84 12.48
CA ALA A 182 7.61 7.15 12.00
C ALA A 182 8.74 8.17 11.80
N ASN A 183 9.70 8.22 12.72
CA ASN A 183 10.83 9.16 12.63
C ASN A 183 11.79 8.79 11.51
N GLU A 184 12.10 7.50 11.36
CA GLU A 184 12.97 6.99 10.32
C GLU A 184 12.38 7.21 8.94
N VAL A 185 11.11 6.86 8.73
CA VAL A 185 10.39 7.10 7.47
C VAL A 185 10.33 8.58 7.14
N ARG A 186 10.03 9.43 8.13
CA ARG A 186 10.07 10.89 7.97
C ARG A 186 11.45 11.38 7.51
N ASN A 187 12.52 10.89 8.14
CA ASN A 187 13.89 11.29 7.79
C ASN A 187 14.28 10.82 6.39
N ILE A 188 13.90 9.59 6.00
CA ILE A 188 14.10 9.09 4.64
C ILE A 188 13.44 10.04 3.64
N MET A 189 12.17 10.40 3.85
CA MET A 189 11.46 11.30 2.94
C MET A 189 12.13 12.68 2.87
N ILE A 190 12.58 13.27 3.99
CA ILE A 190 13.31 14.54 4.02
C ILE A 190 14.60 14.45 3.19
N ASN A 191 15.36 13.37 3.33
CA ASN A 191 16.61 13.15 2.63
C ASN A 191 16.44 13.12 1.10
N TYR A 192 15.29 12.67 0.61
CA TYR A 192 14.94 12.70 -0.82
C TYR A 192 14.25 14.00 -1.27
N GLY A 193 14.09 14.99 -0.37
CA GLY A 193 13.60 16.32 -0.72
C GLY A 193 12.09 16.53 -0.53
N PHE A 194 11.38 15.58 0.07
CA PHE A 194 9.98 15.78 0.45
C PHE A 194 9.86 16.81 1.56
N LYS A 195 8.83 17.64 1.51
CA LYS A 195 8.55 18.75 2.41
C LYS A 195 7.17 18.61 3.03
N ASN A 196 6.86 19.50 3.99
CA ASN A 196 5.53 19.55 4.63
C ASN A 196 5.06 18.18 5.13
N ILE A 197 5.98 17.47 5.81
CA ILE A 197 5.70 16.09 6.23
C ILE A 197 4.73 16.10 7.41
N VAL A 198 3.65 15.32 7.25
CA VAL A 198 2.59 15.14 8.24
C VAL A 198 2.59 13.69 8.70
N LEU A 199 2.41 13.49 10.01
CA LEU A 199 2.19 12.20 10.64
C LEU A 199 0.72 12.05 11.01
N ILE A 200 0.14 10.90 10.74
CA ILE A 200 -1.24 10.56 11.08
C ILE A 200 -1.20 9.34 11.98
N ASN A 201 -1.92 9.43 13.08
CA ASN A 201 -2.06 8.33 14.04
C ASN A 201 -3.24 7.43 13.68
N ASP A 202 -3.13 6.18 14.10
CA ASP A 202 -4.25 5.24 14.08
C ASP A 202 -5.24 5.52 15.24
N PHE A 203 -6.30 4.71 15.33
CA PHE A 203 -7.34 4.87 16.37
C PHE A 203 -6.83 4.61 17.80
N GLN A 204 -5.62 4.01 17.93
CA GLN A 204 -4.95 3.81 19.21
C GLN A 204 -3.95 4.94 19.52
N LEU A 205 -3.98 6.03 18.74
CA LEU A 205 -3.09 7.19 18.83
C LEU A 205 -1.62 6.84 18.57
N GLN A 206 -1.34 5.74 17.83
CA GLN A 206 0.00 5.36 17.42
C GLN A 206 0.30 5.89 16.01
N PRO A 207 1.50 6.41 15.74
CA PRO A 207 1.89 6.83 14.40
C PRO A 207 1.73 5.69 13.39
N ARG A 208 1.04 5.94 12.30
CA ARG A 208 0.73 4.90 11.30
C ARG A 208 1.02 5.33 9.88
N ILE A 209 0.80 6.59 9.56
CA ILE A 209 0.96 7.09 8.20
C ILE A 209 1.86 8.32 8.21
N THR A 210 2.80 8.37 7.26
CA THR A 210 3.62 9.56 6.99
C THR A 210 3.35 10.03 5.57
N ILE A 211 3.02 11.32 5.41
CA ILE A 211 2.77 11.95 4.12
C ILE A 211 3.72 13.10 3.91
N GLY A 212 4.33 13.17 2.73
CA GLY A 212 5.21 14.27 2.34
C GLY A 212 4.88 14.78 0.95
N LYS A 213 5.17 16.04 0.69
CA LYS A 213 4.96 16.75 -0.57
C LYS A 213 6.28 16.90 -1.33
N LYS A 214 6.29 16.60 -2.63
CA LYS A 214 7.43 16.85 -3.53
C LYS A 214 7.72 18.33 -3.73
#